data_18c99f9d528c19eee07f8804816f6a44
#
_entry.id   18c99f9d528c19eee07f8804816f6a44
#
_cell.length_a   1.000
_cell.length_b   1.000
_cell.length_c   1.000
_cell.angle_alpha   90.00
_cell.angle_beta   90.00
_cell.angle_gamma   90.00
#
_symmetry.space_group_name_H-M   'P 1'
#
loop_
_entity.id
_entity.type
_entity.pdbx_description
1 polymer ?
#
loop_
_entity_poly.entity_id
_entity_poly.type
_entity_poly.pdbx_seq_one_letter_code
_entity_poly.pdbx_strand_id
1 'polypeptide(L)'
;MEISSMTLHTCVEKGDWIFDTRGITVSVSDDNQTFKEVASESYPAMKSDDPNQIYTHKLEFTSVKTRYVKVKALSEHEIPSWHGGKGNPGFLFVDEIVLE
;
A
#
# COMPACT_ATOMS: atom_id res chain seq x y z
N MET A 1 -16.37 -11.40 9.80
CA MET A 1 -15.84 -11.91 8.52
C MET A 1 -14.58 -12.73 8.75
N GLU A 2 -14.27 -13.59 7.84
CA GLU A 2 -13.03 -14.37 7.89
C GLU A 2 -12.22 -14.05 6.64
N ILE A 3 -10.95 -13.67 6.82
CA ILE A 3 -10.08 -13.26 5.72
C ILE A 3 -8.70 -13.90 5.86
N SER A 4 -8.02 -14.10 4.73
CA SER A 4 -6.65 -14.60 4.68
C SER A 4 -5.79 -13.85 3.67
N SER A 5 -6.32 -12.84 3.01
CA SER A 5 -5.55 -12.00 2.09
C SER A 5 -6.14 -10.61 1.94
N MET A 6 -5.27 -9.68 1.57
CA MET A 6 -5.62 -8.32 1.17
C MET A 6 -4.93 -8.02 -0.14
N THR A 7 -5.68 -7.57 -1.14
CA THR A 7 -5.13 -7.11 -2.41
C THR A 7 -5.42 -5.62 -2.56
N LEU A 8 -4.40 -4.86 -2.91
CA LEU A 8 -4.48 -3.42 -3.07
C LEU A 8 -3.94 -3.03 -4.44
N HIS A 9 -4.71 -2.23 -5.16
CA HIS A 9 -4.29 -1.71 -6.46
C HIS A 9 -3.92 -0.24 -6.32
N THR A 10 -2.75 0.13 -6.83
CA THR A 10 -2.31 1.52 -6.89
C THR A 10 -2.22 1.97 -8.34
N CYS A 11 -2.50 3.25 -8.58
CA CYS A 11 -2.28 3.87 -9.88
C CYS A 11 -1.03 4.71 -9.82
N VAL A 12 -0.14 4.56 -10.80
CA VAL A 12 1.10 5.32 -10.87
C VAL A 12 1.11 6.23 -12.07
N GLU A 13 1.38 7.51 -11.84
CA GLU A 13 1.56 8.54 -12.85
C GLU A 13 2.70 9.45 -12.39
N LYS A 14 3.93 9.10 -12.73
CA LYS A 14 5.14 9.77 -12.22
C LYS A 14 5.21 11.24 -12.62
N GLY A 15 4.68 11.58 -13.80
CA GLY A 15 4.61 12.97 -14.25
C GLY A 15 3.75 13.86 -13.35
N ASP A 16 2.77 13.29 -12.68
CA ASP A 16 1.88 13.97 -11.74
C ASP A 16 2.29 13.76 -10.27
N TRP A 17 3.51 13.28 -10.05
CA TRP A 17 4.07 12.98 -8.71
C TRP A 17 3.30 11.88 -7.97
N ILE A 18 2.66 10.97 -8.71
CA ILE A 18 1.93 9.84 -8.15
C ILE A 18 2.79 8.59 -8.26
N PHE A 19 3.25 8.09 -7.12
CA PHE A 19 4.16 6.96 -7.02
C PHE A 19 3.49 5.77 -6.37
N ASP A 20 4.07 4.58 -6.55
CA ASP A 20 3.61 3.38 -5.89
C ASP A 20 3.89 3.44 -4.38
N THR A 21 3.20 2.61 -3.62
CA THR A 21 3.36 2.56 -2.16
C THR A 21 4.74 2.08 -1.75
N ARG A 22 5.24 2.58 -0.64
CA ARG A 22 6.51 2.17 -0.04
C ARG A 22 6.34 1.09 1.03
N GLY A 23 5.13 0.76 1.37
CA GLY A 23 4.85 -0.32 2.32
C GLY A 23 3.38 -0.42 2.64
N ILE A 24 2.96 -1.62 3.04
CA ILE A 24 1.57 -1.90 3.40
C ILE A 24 1.56 -2.68 4.70
N THR A 25 0.67 -2.31 5.61
CA THR A 25 0.42 -3.04 6.85
C THR A 25 -1.07 -3.34 6.96
N VAL A 26 -1.41 -4.59 7.26
CA VAL A 26 -2.78 -5.03 7.49
C VAL A 26 -2.94 -5.40 8.96
N SER A 27 -3.91 -4.80 9.61
CA SER A 27 -4.23 -5.06 11.02
C SER A 27 -5.71 -5.36 11.19
N VAL A 28 -6.05 -6.15 12.17
CA VAL A 28 -7.42 -6.59 12.45
C VAL A 28 -7.82 -6.26 13.88
N SER A 29 -9.12 -6.09 14.10
CA SER A 29 -9.66 -5.80 15.43
C SER A 29 -11.10 -6.27 15.54
N ASP A 30 -11.52 -6.62 16.75
CA ASP A 30 -12.92 -6.95 17.05
C ASP A 30 -13.67 -5.79 17.71
N ASP A 31 -12.96 -4.82 18.26
CA ASP A 31 -13.52 -3.70 19.01
C ASP A 31 -13.24 -2.30 18.41
N ASN A 32 -12.50 -2.24 17.30
CA ASN A 32 -12.06 -1.01 16.65
C ASN A 32 -11.20 -0.10 17.54
N GLN A 33 -10.56 -0.67 18.54
CA GLN A 33 -9.67 0.03 19.46
C GLN A 33 -8.31 -0.63 19.54
N THR A 34 -8.29 -1.94 19.74
CA THR A 34 -7.06 -2.72 19.80
C THR A 34 -6.88 -3.47 18.48
N PHE A 35 -5.84 -3.14 17.75
CA PHE A 35 -5.54 -3.76 16.46
C PHE A 35 -4.32 -4.68 16.56
N LYS A 36 -4.40 -5.82 15.88
CA LYS A 36 -3.30 -6.77 15.76
C LYS A 36 -2.85 -6.81 14.31
N GLU A 37 -1.56 -6.57 14.08
CA GLU A 37 -0.98 -6.67 12.75
C GLU A 37 -0.94 -8.13 12.30
N VAL A 38 -1.45 -8.42 11.12
CA VAL A 38 -1.45 -9.76 10.53
C VAL A 38 -0.53 -9.89 9.32
N ALA A 39 -0.18 -8.78 8.67
CA ALA A 39 0.75 -8.78 7.55
C ALA A 39 1.37 -7.40 7.40
N SER A 40 2.60 -7.37 6.94
CA SER A 40 3.34 -6.13 6.63
C SER A 40 4.35 -6.41 5.54
N GLU A 41 4.49 -5.49 4.62
CA GLU A 41 5.49 -5.59 3.55
C GLU A 41 6.01 -4.20 3.20
N SER A 42 7.32 -4.12 2.92
CA SER A 42 7.97 -2.89 2.50
C SER A 42 8.41 -3.01 1.05
N TYR A 43 8.34 -1.92 0.32
CA TYR A 43 8.72 -1.89 -1.09
C TYR A 43 9.80 -0.83 -1.33
N PRO A 44 10.73 -1.08 -2.27
CA PRO A 44 11.76 -0.09 -2.60
C PRO A 44 11.16 1.09 -3.35
N ALA A 45 11.90 2.20 -3.39
CA ALA A 45 11.53 3.35 -4.20
C ALA A 45 11.48 2.95 -5.68
N MET A 46 10.57 3.57 -6.44
CA MET A 46 10.46 3.32 -7.87
C MET A 46 11.72 3.76 -8.62
N LYS A 47 11.98 3.09 -9.73
CA LYS A 47 13.06 3.43 -10.65
C LYS A 47 12.51 4.25 -11.81
N SER A 48 13.37 4.98 -12.49
CA SER A 48 12.96 5.85 -13.61
C SER A 48 12.32 5.07 -14.76
N ASP A 49 12.70 3.82 -14.95
CA ASP A 49 12.18 2.94 -16.00
C ASP A 49 10.96 2.12 -15.59
N ASP A 50 10.51 2.23 -14.35
CA ASP A 50 9.27 1.58 -13.93
C ASP A 50 8.08 2.25 -14.65
N PRO A 51 7.19 1.49 -15.28
CA PRO A 51 6.11 2.10 -16.06
C PRO A 51 5.03 2.75 -15.20
N ASN A 52 4.36 3.76 -15.77
CA ASN A 52 3.13 4.28 -15.23
C ASN A 52 2.02 3.28 -15.54
N GLN A 53 1.43 2.70 -14.52
CA GLN A 53 0.38 1.69 -14.68
C GLN A 53 -0.31 1.44 -13.34
N ILE A 54 -1.26 0.53 -13.34
CA ILE A 54 -1.86 0.03 -12.11
C ILE A 54 -0.99 -1.11 -11.61
N TYR A 55 -0.57 -1.02 -10.35
CA TYR A 55 0.20 -2.07 -9.67
C TYR A 55 -0.70 -2.83 -8.71
N THR A 56 -0.46 -4.13 -8.59
CA THR A 56 -1.20 -5.00 -7.69
C THR A 56 -0.28 -5.48 -6.58
N HIS A 57 -0.69 -5.24 -5.34
CA HIS A 57 0.02 -5.73 -4.15
C HIS A 57 -0.89 -6.66 -3.37
N LYS A 58 -0.45 -7.89 -3.18
CA LYS A 58 -1.22 -8.88 -2.43
C LYS A 58 -0.44 -9.35 -1.22
N LEU A 59 -1.05 -9.24 -0.05
CA LEU A 59 -0.51 -9.75 1.20
C LEU A 59 -1.36 -10.92 1.66
N GLU A 60 -0.72 -12.06 1.90
CA GLU A 60 -1.37 -13.26 2.39
C GLU A 60 -0.99 -13.48 3.85
N PHE A 61 -1.93 -13.95 4.64
CA PHE A 61 -1.72 -14.22 6.07
C PHE A 61 -2.59 -15.39 6.53
N THR A 62 -2.30 -15.90 7.72
CA THR A 62 -3.11 -16.95 8.31
C THR A 62 -4.55 -16.49 8.47
N SER A 63 -5.51 -17.30 8.04
CA SER A 63 -6.93 -16.96 8.12
C SER A 63 -7.31 -16.46 9.52
N VAL A 64 -8.01 -15.35 9.56
CA VAL A 64 -8.42 -14.70 10.79
C VAL A 64 -9.88 -14.25 10.70
N LYS A 65 -10.61 -14.46 11.79
CA LYS A 65 -11.98 -13.98 11.94
C LYS A 65 -11.93 -12.63 12.63
N THR A 66 -12.51 -11.60 12.00
CA THR A 66 -12.41 -10.23 12.52
C THR A 66 -13.63 -9.40 12.16
N ARG A 67 -13.84 -8.31 12.88
CA ARG A 67 -14.93 -7.36 12.61
C ARG A 67 -14.42 -6.12 11.88
N TYR A 68 -13.19 -5.71 12.15
CA TYR A 68 -12.60 -4.50 11.57
C TYR A 68 -11.25 -4.81 10.95
N VAL A 69 -10.97 -4.21 9.82
CA VAL A 69 -9.68 -4.33 9.14
C VAL A 69 -9.13 -2.93 8.89
N LYS A 70 -7.87 -2.74 9.26
CA LYS A 70 -7.14 -1.49 9.01
C LYS A 70 -6.02 -1.76 8.03
N VAL A 71 -6.07 -1.09 6.89
CA VAL A 71 -5.00 -1.16 5.88
C VAL A 71 -4.27 0.17 5.88
N LYS A 72 -2.97 0.13 6.14
CA LYS A 72 -2.11 1.30 6.11
C LYS A 72 -1.16 1.17 4.93
N ALA A 73 -1.25 2.10 3.99
CA ALA A 73 -0.34 2.17 2.84
C ALA A 73 0.50 3.44 2.96
N LEU A 74 1.82 3.27 2.87
CA LEU A 74 2.75 4.38 3.00
C LEU A 74 3.02 5.00 1.63
N SER A 75 2.90 6.32 1.54
CA SER A 75 3.24 7.05 0.32
C SER A 75 4.76 7.21 0.17
N GLU A 76 5.21 7.60 -1.03
CA GLU A 76 6.59 7.99 -1.25
C GLU A 76 6.81 9.37 -0.65
N HIS A 77 7.49 9.41 0.52
CA HIS A 77 7.72 10.61 1.25
C HIS A 77 8.89 11.46 0.77
N GLU A 78 9.77 10.88 -0.05
CA GLU A 78 10.93 11.54 -0.61
C GLU A 78 11.11 11.09 -2.05
N ILE A 79 10.64 11.90 -3.00
CA ILE A 79 10.72 11.58 -4.42
C ILE A 79 12.17 11.34 -4.82
N PRO A 80 12.45 10.23 -5.56
CA PRO A 80 13.82 9.84 -5.92
C PRO A 80 14.58 10.90 -6.72
N SER A 81 15.90 10.83 -6.65
CA SER A 81 16.81 11.81 -7.25
C SER A 81 16.73 11.94 -8.77
N TRP A 82 16.24 10.90 -9.46
CA TRP A 82 16.07 10.92 -10.92
C TRP A 82 14.85 11.73 -11.40
N HIS A 83 13.99 12.16 -10.49
CA HIS A 83 12.75 12.88 -10.82
C HIS A 83 12.91 14.38 -10.56
N GLY A 84 12.20 15.21 -11.35
CA GLY A 84 12.23 16.67 -11.19
C GLY A 84 11.73 17.17 -9.84
N GLY A 85 10.85 16.40 -9.18
CA GLY A 85 10.33 16.70 -7.85
C GLY A 85 11.13 16.16 -6.69
N LYS A 86 12.36 15.73 -6.92
CA LYS A 86 13.23 15.07 -5.93
C LYS A 86 13.21 15.77 -4.56
N GLY A 87 13.17 14.96 -3.51
CA GLY A 87 13.19 15.44 -2.14
C GLY A 87 11.83 15.87 -1.58
N ASN A 88 10.82 16.05 -2.43
CA ASN A 88 9.46 16.39 -2.01
C ASN A 88 8.63 15.13 -1.78
N PRO A 89 7.55 15.20 -0.99
CA PRO A 89 6.64 14.06 -0.86
C PRO A 89 5.85 13.83 -2.14
N GLY A 90 5.69 12.56 -2.51
CA GLY A 90 4.84 12.16 -3.61
C GLY A 90 3.42 11.88 -3.15
N PHE A 91 2.52 11.67 -4.11
CA PHE A 91 1.13 11.29 -3.85
C PHE A 91 0.95 9.78 -4.03
N LEU A 92 -0.02 9.22 -3.33
CA LEU A 92 -0.40 7.82 -3.47
C LEU A 92 -1.88 7.74 -3.81
N PHE A 93 -2.21 7.06 -4.91
CA PHE A 93 -3.59 6.78 -5.30
C PHE A 93 -3.86 5.28 -5.18
N VAL A 94 -4.82 4.94 -4.34
CA VAL A 94 -5.31 3.58 -4.20
C VAL A 94 -6.61 3.46 -4.99
N ASP A 95 -6.62 2.54 -5.95
CA ASP A 95 -7.75 2.33 -6.84
C ASP A 95 -8.77 1.37 -6.23
N GLU A 96 -8.30 0.28 -5.64
CA GLU A 96 -9.17 -0.77 -5.12
C GLU A 96 -8.50 -1.53 -3.98
N ILE A 97 -9.30 -1.94 -2.99
CA ILE A 97 -8.87 -2.83 -1.92
C ILE A 97 -9.84 -4.00 -1.87
N VAL A 98 -9.31 -5.23 -1.93
CA VAL A 98 -10.11 -6.46 -1.87
C VAL A 98 -9.64 -7.31 -0.69
N LEU A 99 -10.58 -7.72 0.16
CA LEU A 99 -10.32 -8.62 1.28
C LEU A 99 -10.94 -9.98 0.95
N GLU A 100 -10.17 -11.04 1.09
CA GLU A 100 -10.64 -12.41 0.80
C GLU A 100 -10.28 -13.43 1.87
#